data_988d823fb49f8659361caf28b479be1a
#
_entry.id   988d823fb49f8659361caf28b479be1a
#
_cell.length_a   1.000
_cell.length_b   1.000
_cell.length_c   1.000
_cell.angle_alpha   90.00
_cell.angle_beta   90.00
_cell.angle_gamma   90.00
#
_symmetry.space_group_name_H-M   'P 1'
#
loop_
_entity.id
_entity.type
_entity.pdbx_description
1 polymer ?
#
loop_
_entity_poly.entity_id
_entity_poly.type
_entity_poly.pdbx_seq_one_letter_code
_entity_poly.pdbx_strand_id
1 'polypeptide(L)'
;MIVTRILILAVLATSTAAYADLTKEQCVDAHSRGQDAKEAGHISLARKLFLQCAQSACPQIVQGDCARFADELNRLQPSVTLAARDSNGADLPDTTVYIDDVLVATRLDDGRPHDVDPGKHVFKFSNGGRDEVVTMVIGSGEQGRSVIAMFHAPQSANAAPAAGGSVHEAIAPPS
;
A
#
# COMPACT_ATOMS: atom_id res chain seq x y z
N MET A 1 21.28 32.30 -59.91
CA MET A 1 20.31 31.80 -58.89
C MET A 1 21.12 31.12 -57.78
N ILE A 2 21.38 31.87 -56.71
CA ILE A 2 22.19 31.39 -55.56
C ILE A 2 21.20 30.95 -54.49
N VAL A 3 21.16 29.62 -54.19
CA VAL A 3 20.31 29.05 -53.14
C VAL A 3 21.12 29.03 -51.84
N THR A 4 20.82 29.99 -50.96
CA THR A 4 21.40 30.09 -49.61
C THR A 4 20.77 29.01 -48.71
N ARG A 5 21.54 27.99 -48.35
CA ARG A 5 21.15 26.99 -47.34
C ARG A 5 21.40 27.57 -45.95
N ILE A 6 20.33 27.87 -45.22
CA ILE A 6 20.38 28.22 -43.80
C ILE A 6 20.48 26.93 -43.01
N LEU A 7 21.63 26.71 -42.37
CA LEU A 7 21.85 25.64 -41.39
C LEU A 7 21.29 26.10 -40.04
N ILE A 8 20.17 25.52 -39.61
CA ILE A 8 19.62 25.73 -38.26
C ILE A 8 20.34 24.77 -37.33
N LEU A 9 21.25 25.28 -36.51
CA LEU A 9 21.89 24.54 -35.43
C LEU A 9 20.88 24.43 -34.26
N ALA A 10 20.26 23.26 -34.07
CA ALA A 10 19.44 22.98 -32.89
C ALA A 10 20.37 22.69 -31.71
N VAL A 11 20.47 23.62 -30.78
CA VAL A 11 21.16 23.45 -29.50
C VAL A 11 20.24 22.63 -28.60
N LEU A 12 20.53 21.35 -28.43
CA LEU A 12 19.90 20.47 -27.41
C LEU A 12 20.45 20.87 -26.03
N ALA A 13 19.69 21.66 -25.28
CA ALA A 13 19.96 21.94 -23.88
C ALA A 13 19.64 20.65 -23.05
N THR A 14 20.66 19.87 -22.73
CA THR A 14 20.56 18.77 -21.77
C THR A 14 20.48 19.37 -20.37
N SER A 15 19.26 19.43 -19.82
CA SER A 15 19.04 19.75 -18.40
C SER A 15 19.57 18.60 -17.55
N THR A 16 20.80 18.70 -17.05
CA THR A 16 21.29 17.83 -15.97
C THR A 16 20.54 18.22 -14.70
N ALA A 17 19.63 17.36 -14.24
CA ALA A 17 19.06 17.47 -12.90
C ALA A 17 20.23 17.33 -11.90
N ALA A 18 20.67 18.45 -11.32
CA ALA A 18 21.62 18.44 -10.22
C ALA A 18 20.88 17.83 -9.02
N TYR A 19 21.25 16.62 -8.64
CA TYR A 19 20.90 16.08 -7.31
C TYR A 19 21.63 16.96 -6.30
N ALA A 20 20.90 17.85 -5.63
CA ALA A 20 21.49 18.65 -4.57
C ALA A 20 21.93 17.72 -3.44
N ASP A 21 23.23 17.70 -3.14
CA ASP A 21 23.76 16.99 -1.98
C ASP A 21 23.10 17.53 -0.70
N LEU A 22 22.80 16.63 0.24
CA LEU A 22 22.22 17.01 1.53
C LEU A 22 23.17 17.93 2.29
N THR A 23 22.64 19.00 2.87
CA THR A 23 23.40 19.84 3.79
C THR A 23 23.59 19.14 5.14
N LYS A 24 24.58 19.60 5.94
CA LYS A 24 24.81 19.07 7.29
C LYS A 24 23.57 19.19 8.17
N GLU A 25 22.86 20.32 8.06
CA GLU A 25 21.64 20.61 8.81
C GLU A 25 20.53 19.62 8.42
N GLN A 26 20.37 19.33 7.13
CA GLN A 26 19.40 18.35 6.64
C GLN A 26 19.74 16.93 7.12
N CYS A 27 21.01 16.58 7.21
CA CYS A 27 21.44 15.29 7.75
C CYS A 27 21.10 15.14 9.24
N VAL A 28 21.35 16.19 10.04
CA VAL A 28 21.05 16.20 11.47
C VAL A 28 19.52 16.20 11.70
N ASP A 29 18.77 16.98 10.92
CA ASP A 29 17.30 17.00 10.96
C ASP A 29 16.73 15.61 10.62
N ALA A 30 17.23 14.97 9.57
CA ALA A 30 16.79 13.62 9.18
C ALA A 30 17.08 12.60 10.30
N HIS A 31 18.23 12.68 10.96
CA HIS A 31 18.56 11.82 12.10
C HIS A 31 17.57 12.03 13.27
N SER A 32 17.36 13.29 13.69
CA SER A 32 16.45 13.62 14.81
C SER A 32 15.02 13.16 14.52
N ARG A 33 14.49 13.53 13.36
CA ARG A 33 13.13 13.12 12.95
C ARG A 33 13.00 11.61 12.77
N GLY A 34 14.09 10.94 12.37
CA GLY A 34 14.14 9.48 12.31
C GLY A 34 13.96 8.84 13.68
N GLN A 35 14.58 9.41 14.71
CA GLN A 35 14.41 8.97 16.11
C GLN A 35 12.97 9.20 16.58
N ASP A 36 12.42 10.40 16.38
CA ASP A 36 11.04 10.73 16.75
C ASP A 36 10.03 9.78 16.08
N ALA A 37 10.21 9.51 14.78
CA ALA A 37 9.36 8.59 14.04
C ALA A 37 9.49 7.14 14.55
N LYS A 38 10.70 6.68 14.90
CA LYS A 38 10.95 5.36 15.50
C LYS A 38 10.23 5.22 16.84
N GLU A 39 10.33 6.22 17.71
CA GLU A 39 9.66 6.25 19.02
C GLU A 39 8.13 6.27 18.89
N ALA A 40 7.62 6.95 17.87
CA ALA A 40 6.18 6.97 17.54
C ALA A 40 5.67 5.68 16.87
N GLY A 41 6.54 4.71 16.56
CA GLY A 41 6.18 3.45 15.89
C GLY A 41 6.02 3.57 14.37
N HIS A 42 6.35 4.72 13.77
CA HIS A 42 6.32 4.94 12.32
C HIS A 42 7.59 4.37 11.66
N ILE A 43 7.68 3.05 11.60
CA ILE A 43 8.87 2.31 11.16
C ILE A 43 9.27 2.65 9.73
N SER A 44 8.29 2.74 8.81
CA SER A 44 8.52 3.09 7.41
C SER A 44 9.11 4.49 7.25
N LEU A 45 8.58 5.47 7.98
CA LEU A 45 9.09 6.85 7.96
C LEU A 45 10.49 6.95 8.61
N ALA A 46 10.67 6.33 9.77
CA ALA A 46 11.94 6.31 10.48
C ALA A 46 13.05 5.71 9.61
N ARG A 47 12.79 4.55 8.98
CA ARG A 47 13.73 3.89 8.06
C ARG A 47 14.11 4.80 6.89
N LYS A 48 13.13 5.46 6.26
CA LYS A 48 13.38 6.41 5.16
C LYS A 48 14.29 7.56 5.60
N LEU A 49 14.05 8.14 6.77
CA LEU A 49 14.85 9.24 7.32
C LEU A 49 16.27 8.79 7.67
N PHE A 50 16.44 7.61 8.26
CA PHE A 50 17.78 7.06 8.55
C PHE A 50 18.56 6.69 7.28
N LEU A 51 17.91 6.15 6.23
CA LEU A 51 18.54 5.95 4.93
C LEU A 51 18.98 7.27 4.28
N GLN A 52 18.23 8.35 4.51
CA GLN A 52 18.61 9.67 4.03
C GLN A 52 19.88 10.19 4.73
N CYS A 53 19.98 10.11 6.06
CA CYS A 53 21.14 10.57 6.80
C CYS A 53 22.35 9.61 6.79
N ALA A 54 22.17 8.37 6.32
CA ALA A 54 23.26 7.41 6.11
C ALA A 54 24.05 7.65 4.82
N GLN A 55 23.63 8.59 3.96
CA GLN A 55 24.30 8.88 2.69
C GLN A 55 25.68 9.50 2.90
N SER A 56 26.60 9.28 1.94
CA SER A 56 28.00 9.75 2.00
C SER A 56 28.14 11.28 2.02
N ALA A 57 27.12 12.01 1.62
CA ALA A 57 27.07 13.47 1.73
C ALA A 57 26.95 13.97 3.18
N CYS A 58 26.51 13.11 4.10
CA CYS A 58 26.34 13.45 5.51
C CYS A 58 27.64 13.33 6.32
N PRO A 59 27.78 14.03 7.48
CA PRO A 59 28.94 13.86 8.36
C PRO A 59 29.07 12.42 8.89
N GLN A 60 30.30 11.89 8.92
CA GLN A 60 30.57 10.50 9.32
C GLN A 60 29.97 10.10 10.66
N ILE A 61 29.96 11.02 11.63
CA ILE A 61 29.41 10.75 12.97
C ILE A 61 27.91 10.45 12.91
N VAL A 62 27.18 11.06 11.97
CA VAL A 62 25.74 10.85 11.78
C VAL A 62 25.50 9.63 10.90
N GLN A 63 26.33 9.43 9.86
CA GLN A 63 26.20 8.29 8.92
C GLN A 63 26.16 6.93 9.63
N GLY A 64 27.12 6.70 10.55
CA GLY A 64 27.26 5.41 11.24
C GLY A 64 26.04 5.06 12.06
N ASP A 65 25.50 6.02 12.81
CA ASP A 65 24.28 5.83 13.60
C ASP A 65 23.06 5.63 12.70
N CYS A 66 22.92 6.44 11.65
CA CYS A 66 21.82 6.32 10.68
C CYS A 66 21.83 4.95 9.99
N ALA A 67 22.98 4.46 9.53
CA ALA A 67 23.11 3.15 8.90
C ALA A 67 22.67 2.03 9.86
N ARG A 68 23.17 2.07 11.10
CA ARG A 68 22.81 1.08 12.12
C ARG A 68 21.30 1.07 12.44
N PHE A 69 20.68 2.24 12.58
CA PHE A 69 19.23 2.34 12.79
C PHE A 69 18.44 1.89 11.57
N ALA A 70 18.86 2.23 10.35
CA ALA A 70 18.22 1.75 9.13
C ALA A 70 18.24 0.22 9.04
N ASP A 71 19.38 -0.42 9.39
CA ASP A 71 19.51 -1.88 9.40
C ASP A 71 18.63 -2.55 10.47
N GLU A 72 18.55 -1.93 11.66
CA GLU A 72 17.65 -2.39 12.73
C GLU A 72 16.19 -2.36 12.25
N LEU A 73 15.74 -1.21 11.72
CA LEU A 73 14.37 -1.02 11.26
C LEU A 73 14.04 -1.88 10.04
N ASN A 74 15.00 -2.17 9.18
CA ASN A 74 14.79 -3.07 8.04
C ASN A 74 14.35 -4.48 8.47
N ARG A 75 14.81 -4.95 9.63
CA ARG A 75 14.37 -6.24 10.20
C ARG A 75 13.00 -6.17 10.88
N LEU A 76 12.61 -4.98 11.34
CA LEU A 76 11.33 -4.73 12.02
C LEU A 76 10.22 -4.31 11.05
N GLN A 77 10.58 -3.92 9.82
CA GLN A 77 9.64 -3.44 8.81
C GLN A 77 8.74 -4.58 8.34
N PRO A 78 7.43 -4.54 8.61
CA PRO A 78 6.50 -5.52 8.07
C PRO A 78 6.21 -5.27 6.60
N SER A 79 5.75 -6.32 5.91
CA SER A 79 5.23 -6.20 4.55
C SER A 79 4.00 -7.08 4.33
N VAL A 80 3.14 -6.64 3.41
CA VAL A 80 1.93 -7.37 3.01
C VAL A 80 1.94 -7.66 1.51
N THR A 81 1.37 -8.79 1.12
CA THR A 81 1.02 -9.10 -0.28
C THR A 81 -0.49 -8.98 -0.45
N LEU A 82 -0.93 -8.35 -1.54
CA LEU A 82 -2.32 -8.01 -1.79
C LEU A 82 -2.90 -8.91 -2.86
N ALA A 83 -4.11 -9.42 -2.66
CA ALA A 83 -4.86 -10.17 -3.67
C ALA A 83 -6.34 -9.85 -3.58
N ALA A 84 -7.03 -9.91 -4.72
CA ALA A 84 -8.48 -9.81 -4.81
C ALA A 84 -9.01 -11.00 -5.62
N ARG A 85 -10.09 -11.62 -5.17
CA ARG A 85 -10.70 -12.79 -5.82
C ARG A 85 -12.21 -12.65 -5.90
N ASP A 86 -12.78 -13.27 -6.92
CA ASP A 86 -14.22 -13.42 -7.01
C ASP A 86 -14.74 -14.60 -6.15
N SER A 87 -16.05 -14.82 -6.14
CA SER A 87 -16.69 -15.93 -5.42
C SER A 87 -16.31 -17.32 -5.92
N ASN A 88 -15.71 -17.45 -7.10
CA ASN A 88 -15.22 -18.70 -7.68
C ASN A 88 -13.73 -18.92 -7.39
N GLY A 89 -13.08 -17.95 -6.74
CA GLY A 89 -11.65 -17.98 -6.44
C GLY A 89 -10.75 -17.48 -7.57
N ALA A 90 -11.32 -16.95 -8.66
CA ALA A 90 -10.53 -16.36 -9.75
C ALA A 90 -9.94 -15.02 -9.31
N ASP A 91 -8.67 -14.78 -9.67
CA ASP A 91 -7.98 -13.54 -9.36
C ASP A 91 -8.57 -12.36 -10.13
N LEU A 92 -8.66 -11.21 -9.47
CA LEU A 92 -9.16 -9.94 -10.01
C LEU A 92 -8.01 -8.92 -10.11
N PRO A 93 -7.15 -9.02 -11.14
CA PRO A 93 -5.96 -8.17 -11.24
C PRO A 93 -6.28 -6.68 -11.43
N ASP A 94 -7.42 -6.33 -12.03
CA ASP A 94 -7.84 -4.93 -12.25
C ASP A 94 -8.49 -4.34 -10.98
N THR A 95 -7.83 -4.55 -9.82
CA THR A 95 -8.27 -4.06 -8.53
C THR A 95 -7.35 -2.95 -8.03
N THR A 96 -7.95 -1.82 -7.66
CA THR A 96 -7.25 -0.72 -7.00
C THR A 96 -7.26 -0.92 -5.49
N VAL A 97 -6.12 -0.70 -4.82
CA VAL A 97 -6.01 -0.89 -3.36
C VAL A 97 -5.50 0.35 -2.66
N TYR A 98 -6.14 0.67 -1.55
CA TYR A 98 -5.74 1.68 -0.59
C TYR A 98 -5.43 1.00 0.75
N ILE A 99 -4.35 1.45 1.40
CA ILE A 99 -4.02 1.11 2.79
C ILE A 99 -4.13 2.39 3.60
N ASP A 100 -5.00 2.42 4.61
CA ASP A 100 -5.28 3.60 5.44
C ASP A 100 -5.54 4.86 4.59
N ASP A 101 -6.41 4.73 3.58
CA ASP A 101 -6.78 5.76 2.60
C ASP A 101 -5.66 6.21 1.64
N VAL A 102 -4.46 5.63 1.72
CA VAL A 102 -3.36 5.90 0.79
C VAL A 102 -3.39 4.90 -0.37
N LEU A 103 -3.43 5.40 -1.61
CA LEU A 103 -3.35 4.56 -2.81
C LEU A 103 -1.98 3.87 -2.89
N VAL A 104 -1.98 2.53 -2.90
CA VAL A 104 -0.76 1.71 -2.95
C VAL A 104 -0.63 0.88 -4.23
N ALA A 105 -1.74 0.50 -4.84
CA ALA A 105 -1.75 -0.25 -6.09
C ALA A 105 -2.97 0.12 -6.95
N THR A 106 -2.78 0.20 -8.26
CA THR A 106 -3.87 0.36 -9.25
C THR A 106 -4.21 -0.96 -9.93
N ARG A 107 -3.32 -1.96 -9.80
CA ARG A 107 -3.46 -3.33 -10.29
C ARG A 107 -2.77 -4.30 -9.34
N LEU A 108 -3.20 -5.56 -9.34
CA LEU A 108 -2.67 -6.65 -8.51
C LEU A 108 -2.10 -7.78 -9.38
N ASP A 109 -1.19 -7.45 -10.29
CA ASP A 109 -0.62 -8.40 -11.26
C ASP A 109 0.89 -8.66 -11.08
N ASP A 110 1.56 -7.92 -10.19
CA ASP A 110 3.01 -8.04 -9.96
C ASP A 110 3.38 -8.85 -8.70
N GLY A 111 2.42 -9.13 -7.82
CA GLY A 111 2.63 -9.87 -6.56
C GLY A 111 3.64 -9.23 -5.61
N ARG A 112 3.96 -7.94 -5.82
CA ARG A 112 4.99 -7.24 -5.06
C ARG A 112 4.51 -6.98 -3.63
N PRO A 113 5.37 -7.23 -2.62
CA PRO A 113 5.05 -6.85 -1.24
C PRO A 113 5.06 -5.32 -1.06
N HIS A 114 4.16 -4.83 -0.20
CA HIS A 114 4.06 -3.45 0.23
C HIS A 114 4.47 -3.32 1.68
N ASP A 115 5.43 -2.43 1.97
CA ASP A 115 5.83 -2.10 3.33
C ASP A 115 4.67 -1.39 4.04
N VAL A 116 4.41 -1.78 5.29
CA VAL A 116 3.42 -1.16 6.17
C VAL A 116 4.04 -0.95 7.56
N ASP A 117 3.47 -0.09 8.38
CA ASP A 117 3.90 0.02 9.78
C ASP A 117 3.31 -1.14 10.62
N PRO A 118 3.90 -1.48 11.78
CA PRO A 118 3.24 -2.39 12.71
C PRO A 118 1.97 -1.75 13.26
N GLY A 119 0.89 -2.52 13.37
CA GLY A 119 -0.35 -2.03 13.93
C GLY A 119 -1.59 -2.45 13.16
N LYS A 120 -2.69 -1.76 13.46
CA LYS A 120 -3.98 -1.99 12.81
C LYS A 120 -4.05 -1.20 11.51
N HIS A 121 -4.38 -1.89 10.41
CA HIS A 121 -4.54 -1.30 9.08
C HIS A 121 -5.90 -1.62 8.48
N VAL A 122 -6.38 -0.69 7.65
CA VAL A 122 -7.60 -0.83 6.86
C VAL A 122 -7.21 -0.90 5.38
N PHE A 123 -7.49 -2.05 4.76
CA PHE A 123 -7.24 -2.30 3.35
C PHE A 123 -8.55 -2.17 2.59
N LYS A 124 -8.66 -1.19 1.69
CA LYS A 124 -9.82 -1.03 0.82
C LYS A 124 -9.46 -1.44 -0.60
N PHE A 125 -10.18 -2.42 -1.11
CA PHE A 125 -10.04 -2.95 -2.47
C PHE A 125 -11.23 -2.48 -3.30
N SER A 126 -10.98 -1.89 -4.46
CA SER A 126 -12.01 -1.38 -5.38
C SER A 126 -11.89 -2.09 -6.73
N ASN A 127 -12.95 -2.81 -7.14
CA ASN A 127 -13.02 -3.52 -8.41
C ASN A 127 -14.42 -3.39 -9.02
N GLY A 128 -14.51 -2.95 -10.29
CA GLY A 128 -15.78 -2.86 -11.02
C GLY A 128 -16.84 -2.01 -10.31
N GLY A 129 -16.45 -0.93 -9.63
CA GLY A 129 -17.36 -0.04 -8.90
C GLY A 129 -17.86 -0.60 -7.55
N ARG A 130 -17.27 -1.68 -7.05
CA ARG A 130 -17.53 -2.26 -5.73
C ARG A 130 -16.30 -2.15 -4.85
N ASP A 131 -16.52 -1.94 -3.57
CA ASP A 131 -15.47 -1.87 -2.56
C ASP A 131 -15.60 -3.03 -1.58
N GLU A 132 -14.46 -3.65 -1.25
CA GLU A 132 -14.33 -4.62 -0.17
C GLU A 132 -13.29 -4.10 0.82
N VAL A 133 -13.58 -4.23 2.12
CA VAL A 133 -12.71 -3.72 3.18
C VAL A 133 -12.24 -4.86 4.08
N VAL A 134 -10.92 -4.97 4.22
CA VAL A 134 -10.29 -5.92 5.14
C VAL A 134 -9.56 -5.12 6.22
N THR A 135 -9.84 -5.42 7.48
CA THR A 135 -9.12 -4.83 8.62
C THR A 135 -8.31 -5.90 9.32
N MET A 136 -7.02 -5.65 9.54
CA MET A 136 -6.18 -6.58 10.30
C MET A 136 -5.07 -5.87 11.07
N VAL A 137 -4.48 -6.59 12.02
CA VAL A 137 -3.29 -6.14 12.76
C VAL A 137 -2.08 -6.84 12.17
N ILE A 138 -1.05 -6.04 11.85
CA ILE A 138 0.23 -6.51 11.31
C ILE A 138 1.28 -6.42 12.42
N GLY A 139 1.99 -7.53 12.65
CA GLY A 139 3.05 -7.59 13.65
C GLY A 139 4.36 -6.98 13.17
N SER A 140 5.17 -6.47 14.10
CA SER A 140 6.54 -6.01 13.79
C SER A 140 7.38 -7.17 13.22
N GLY A 141 8.08 -6.94 12.11
CA GLY A 141 8.90 -7.94 11.43
C GLY A 141 8.12 -9.01 10.67
N GLU A 142 6.79 -8.91 10.58
CA GLU A 142 5.95 -9.83 9.83
C GLU A 142 6.11 -9.60 8.32
N GLN A 143 6.72 -10.56 7.60
CA GLN A 143 7.04 -10.42 6.19
C GLN A 143 6.03 -11.13 5.29
N GLY A 144 5.58 -10.43 4.22
CA GLY A 144 4.75 -11.03 3.18
C GLY A 144 3.37 -11.50 3.66
N ARG A 145 2.80 -10.86 4.70
CA ARG A 145 1.45 -11.19 5.19
C ARG A 145 0.44 -11.06 4.06
N SER A 146 -0.28 -12.14 3.76
CA SER A 146 -1.30 -12.14 2.71
C SER A 146 -2.57 -11.43 3.18
N VAL A 147 -3.04 -10.47 2.38
CA VAL A 147 -4.32 -9.75 2.54
C VAL A 147 -5.16 -9.99 1.29
N ILE A 148 -6.23 -10.76 1.46
CA ILE A 148 -7.08 -11.19 0.35
C ILE A 148 -8.49 -10.61 0.52
N ALA A 149 -8.96 -9.85 -0.46
CA ALA A 149 -10.36 -9.41 -0.55
C ALA A 149 -11.16 -10.40 -1.40
N MET A 150 -12.34 -10.79 -0.91
CA MET A 150 -13.27 -11.68 -1.60
C MET A 150 -14.48 -10.88 -2.10
N PHE A 151 -14.58 -10.70 -3.41
CA PHE A 151 -15.70 -10.02 -4.05
C PHE A 151 -16.83 -11.02 -4.34
N HIS A 152 -17.86 -11.02 -3.49
CA HIS A 152 -19.04 -11.85 -3.71
C HIS A 152 -19.94 -11.24 -4.77
N ALA A 153 -20.61 -12.09 -5.58
CA ALA A 153 -21.66 -11.63 -6.47
C ALA A 153 -22.76 -10.91 -5.65
N PRO A 154 -23.43 -9.87 -6.19
CA PRO A 154 -24.56 -9.26 -5.50
C PRO A 154 -25.56 -10.36 -5.15
N GLN A 155 -25.82 -10.58 -3.87
CA GLN A 155 -26.94 -11.41 -3.45
C GLN A 155 -28.20 -10.71 -3.95
N SER A 156 -28.88 -11.31 -4.96
CA SER A 156 -30.21 -10.87 -5.35
C SER A 156 -31.07 -10.89 -4.10
N ALA A 157 -31.49 -9.72 -3.63
CA ALA A 157 -32.37 -9.55 -2.47
C ALA A 157 -33.81 -9.99 -2.84
N ASN A 158 -33.98 -11.21 -3.41
CA ASN A 158 -35.24 -11.80 -3.76
C ASN A 158 -35.27 -13.30 -3.45
N ALA A 159 -35.18 -13.62 -2.16
CA ALA A 159 -35.80 -14.81 -1.61
C ALA A 159 -36.65 -14.32 -0.43
N ALA A 160 -37.80 -13.71 -0.74
CA ALA A 160 -38.90 -13.66 0.22
C ALA A 160 -39.18 -15.10 0.65
N PRO A 161 -39.24 -15.41 1.95
CA PRO A 161 -39.63 -16.74 2.38
C PRO A 161 -41.03 -17.02 1.81
N ALA A 162 -41.13 -18.10 1.03
CA ALA A 162 -42.44 -18.61 0.59
C ALA A 162 -43.29 -18.82 1.85
N ALA A 163 -44.34 -18.02 1.96
CA ALA A 163 -45.34 -18.16 3.03
C ALA A 163 -45.89 -19.60 2.95
N GLY A 164 -45.45 -20.42 3.91
CA GLY A 164 -46.00 -21.76 4.10
C GLY A 164 -47.50 -21.66 4.30
N GLY A 165 -48.25 -22.15 3.34
CA GLY A 165 -49.67 -22.31 3.46
C GLY A 165 -50.00 -23.20 4.65
N SER A 166 -50.61 -22.62 5.68
CA SER A 166 -51.25 -23.36 6.78
C SER A 166 -52.41 -24.11 6.22
N VAL A 167 -52.28 -25.44 6.10
CA VAL A 167 -53.40 -26.35 5.87
C VAL A 167 -54.24 -26.35 7.16
N HIS A 168 -55.36 -25.70 7.11
CA HIS A 168 -56.38 -25.78 8.17
C HIS A 168 -57.09 -27.11 8.02
N GLU A 169 -56.72 -28.09 8.83
CA GLU A 169 -57.42 -29.35 9.00
C GLU A 169 -58.69 -29.09 9.82
N ALA A 170 -59.87 -29.19 9.16
CA ALA A 170 -61.15 -29.08 9.81
C ALA A 170 -61.48 -30.41 10.53
N ILE A 171 -61.48 -30.38 11.88
CA ILE A 171 -61.97 -31.50 12.73
C ILE A 171 -63.50 -31.43 12.74
N ALA A 172 -64.16 -32.46 12.19
CA ALA A 172 -65.62 -32.68 12.31
C ALA A 172 -65.98 -33.23 13.69
N PRO A 173 -67.11 -32.84 14.33
CA PRO A 173 -67.55 -33.35 15.60
C PRO A 173 -68.18 -34.74 15.47
N PRO A 174 -68.07 -35.61 16.48
CA PRO A 174 -68.71 -36.94 16.52
C PRO A 174 -70.20 -36.86 16.84
N SER A 175 -70.98 -37.73 16.19
CA SER A 175 -72.43 -37.99 16.39
C SER A 175 -72.67 -38.76 17.69
#